data_0ab0c2e4647e082cb0ab9b69af8c41bd
#
_entry.id   0ab0c2e4647e082cb0ab9b69af8c41bd
#
_cell.length_a   1.000
_cell.length_b   1.000
_cell.length_c   1.000
_cell.angle_alpha   90.00
_cell.angle_beta   90.00
_cell.angle_gamma   90.00
#
_symmetry.space_group_name_H-M   'P 1'
#
loop_
_entity.id
_entity.type
_entity.pdbx_description
1 polymer ?
#
loop_
_entity_poly.entity_id
_entity_poly.type
_entity_poly.pdbx_seq_one_letter_code
_entity_poly.pdbx_strand_id
1 'polypeptide(L)'
;MAEEQDAPKGKSKLLIIIIAVVVLLLGIGGALFFFLGSDDSASESQSQPASAVVAAEPVMYVNIPQPFLFNVTGDKKDRLVQIKAQLMVRGSKNEDLARYHSPLVESTLLATFASATVDQLRSPTGRVELRNKATEDIKASLAQAVGQPVIEKVLFTDFVIQ
;
A
#
# COMPACT_ATOMS: atom_id res chain seq x y z
N MET A 1 8.99 -85.95 16.06
CA MET A 1 7.70 -85.95 16.78
C MET A 1 6.98 -84.72 16.39
N ALA A 2 5.87 -84.92 15.74
CA ALA A 2 4.96 -83.98 15.21
C ALA A 2 4.27 -83.15 16.29
N GLU A 3 3.89 -81.95 15.98
CA GLU A 3 2.53 -81.48 16.28
C GLU A 3 2.17 -80.28 15.39
N GLU A 4 1.35 -80.63 14.46
CA GLU A 4 0.49 -79.71 13.68
C GLU A 4 -0.45 -79.02 14.64
N GLN A 5 -0.53 -77.69 14.65
CA GLN A 5 -1.67 -76.97 15.20
C GLN A 5 -2.44 -76.30 14.05
N ASP A 6 -3.55 -76.95 13.80
CA ASP A 6 -4.66 -76.58 12.99
C ASP A 6 -5.20 -75.19 13.38
N ALA A 7 -5.07 -74.21 12.50
CA ALA A 7 -5.69 -72.90 12.65
C ALA A 7 -7.15 -72.91 12.12
N PRO A 8 -8.12 -72.40 12.84
CA PRO A 8 -9.53 -72.56 12.51
C PRO A 8 -9.89 -71.78 11.23
N LYS A 9 -10.23 -72.52 10.22
CA LYS A 9 -10.64 -72.09 8.84
C LYS A 9 -11.93 -71.25 8.76
N GLY A 10 -12.50 -70.80 9.89
CA GLY A 10 -13.76 -70.03 9.91
C GLY A 10 -13.60 -68.51 9.91
N LYS A 11 -12.55 -67.99 10.49
CA LYS A 11 -12.38 -66.54 10.72
C LYS A 11 -11.82 -65.79 9.55
N SER A 12 -11.02 -66.45 8.69
CA SER A 12 -10.41 -65.80 7.51
C SER A 12 -11.43 -65.60 6.39
N LYS A 13 -12.41 -66.47 6.26
CA LYS A 13 -13.49 -66.30 5.24
C LYS A 13 -14.41 -65.12 5.61
N LEU A 14 -14.72 -64.98 6.88
CA LEU A 14 -15.52 -63.86 7.37
C LEU A 14 -14.81 -62.51 7.23
N LEU A 15 -13.49 -62.50 7.47
CA LEU A 15 -12.63 -61.33 7.31
C LEU A 15 -12.50 -60.92 5.82
N ILE A 16 -12.36 -61.92 4.91
CA ILE A 16 -12.34 -61.70 3.47
C ILE A 16 -13.69 -61.15 2.98
N ILE A 17 -14.82 -61.64 3.49
CA ILE A 17 -16.15 -61.14 3.15
C ILE A 17 -16.33 -59.70 3.61
N ILE A 18 -15.86 -59.38 4.83
CA ILE A 18 -15.95 -58.01 5.35
C ILE A 18 -15.10 -57.06 4.50
N ILE A 19 -13.88 -57.43 4.14
CA ILE A 19 -13.03 -56.62 3.27
C ILE A 19 -13.67 -56.46 1.87
N ALA A 20 -14.23 -57.49 1.29
CA ALA A 20 -14.92 -57.43 0.02
C ALA A 20 -16.15 -56.51 0.04
N VAL A 21 -16.95 -56.54 1.12
CA VAL A 21 -18.08 -55.65 1.30
C VAL A 21 -17.66 -54.22 1.47
N VAL A 22 -16.58 -53.94 2.21
CA VAL A 22 -16.03 -52.57 2.41
C VAL A 22 -15.51 -52.02 1.09
N VAL A 23 -14.78 -52.82 0.30
CA VAL A 23 -14.28 -52.42 -1.05
C VAL A 23 -15.44 -52.17 -2.00
N LEU A 24 -16.50 -52.98 -1.94
CA LEU A 24 -17.70 -52.81 -2.78
C LEU A 24 -18.43 -51.52 -2.41
N LEU A 25 -18.60 -51.22 -1.11
CA LEU A 25 -19.25 -50.00 -0.64
C LEU A 25 -18.44 -48.75 -1.00
N LEU A 26 -17.12 -48.80 -0.89
CA LEU A 26 -16.23 -47.69 -1.31
C LEU A 26 -16.25 -47.51 -2.83
N GLY A 27 -16.32 -48.59 -3.61
CA GLY A 27 -16.42 -48.55 -5.07
C GLY A 27 -17.74 -47.94 -5.56
N ILE A 28 -18.85 -48.34 -4.95
CA ILE A 28 -20.18 -47.81 -5.29
C ILE A 28 -20.34 -46.37 -4.80
N GLY A 29 -19.87 -46.04 -3.61
CA GLY A 29 -19.87 -44.66 -3.10
C GLY A 29 -19.04 -43.73 -3.92
N GLY A 30 -17.85 -44.17 -4.34
CA GLY A 30 -16.95 -43.40 -5.22
C GLY A 30 -17.53 -43.20 -6.63
N ALA A 31 -18.15 -44.24 -7.21
CA ALA A 31 -18.76 -44.15 -8.53
C ALA A 31 -20.01 -43.24 -8.53
N LEU A 32 -20.83 -43.31 -7.48
CA LEU A 32 -21.98 -42.42 -7.33
C LEU A 32 -21.58 -40.98 -7.09
N PHE A 33 -20.48 -40.74 -6.32
CA PHE A 33 -19.93 -39.39 -6.13
C PHE A 33 -19.34 -38.83 -7.43
N PHE A 34 -18.72 -39.69 -8.25
CA PHE A 34 -18.14 -39.26 -9.55
C PHE A 34 -19.22 -39.09 -10.64
N PHE A 35 -20.31 -39.88 -10.61
CA PHE A 35 -21.38 -39.83 -11.65
C PHE A 35 -22.48 -38.85 -11.35
N LEU A 36 -22.79 -38.55 -10.08
CA LEU A 36 -23.78 -37.54 -9.70
C LEU A 36 -23.14 -36.15 -9.43
N GLY A 37 -21.81 -36.07 -9.39
CA GLY A 37 -21.08 -34.81 -9.24
C GLY A 37 -20.67 -34.17 -10.57
N SER A 38 -21.09 -34.67 -11.71
CA SER A 38 -20.67 -34.20 -13.03
C SER A 38 -21.82 -33.60 -13.86
N ASP A 39 -22.72 -32.85 -13.23
CA ASP A 39 -23.60 -31.94 -13.95
C ASP A 39 -23.90 -30.74 -13.05
N ASP A 40 -22.96 -29.83 -13.06
CA ASP A 40 -23.17 -28.40 -13.10
C ASP A 40 -21.79 -27.77 -13.28
N SER A 41 -21.40 -27.62 -14.56
CA SER A 41 -20.44 -26.61 -14.95
C SER A 41 -21.09 -25.23 -14.82
N ALA A 42 -21.57 -24.91 -13.63
CA ALA A 42 -21.62 -23.55 -13.20
C ALA A 42 -20.19 -23.24 -12.77
N SER A 43 -19.54 -22.40 -13.55
CA SER A 43 -18.39 -21.60 -13.11
C SER A 43 -18.74 -20.97 -11.76
N GLU A 44 -18.54 -21.67 -10.68
CA GLU A 44 -18.19 -21.01 -9.45
C GLU A 44 -16.81 -20.39 -9.73
N SER A 45 -16.86 -19.23 -10.40
CA SER A 45 -15.98 -18.16 -10.03
C SER A 45 -15.90 -18.25 -8.51
N GLN A 46 -14.80 -18.80 -8.00
CA GLN A 46 -14.35 -18.46 -6.70
C GLN A 46 -14.48 -16.95 -6.64
N SER A 47 -15.55 -16.49 -6.02
CA SER A 47 -15.60 -15.18 -5.42
C SER A 47 -14.53 -15.25 -4.33
N GLN A 48 -13.28 -15.19 -4.75
CA GLN A 48 -12.29 -14.47 -4.01
C GLN A 48 -13.07 -13.26 -3.53
N PRO A 49 -13.20 -13.01 -2.21
CA PRO A 49 -13.76 -11.74 -1.80
C PRO A 49 -12.95 -10.76 -2.62
N ALA A 50 -13.60 -10.14 -3.59
CA ALA A 50 -13.04 -9.01 -4.28
C ALA A 50 -12.69 -8.14 -3.09
N SER A 51 -11.39 -8.13 -2.74
CA SER A 51 -10.85 -7.02 -2.00
C SER A 51 -11.40 -5.87 -2.78
N ALA A 52 -12.43 -5.22 -2.23
CA ALA A 52 -12.99 -4.05 -2.82
C ALA A 52 -11.75 -3.22 -3.10
N VAL A 53 -11.35 -3.15 -4.36
CA VAL A 53 -10.36 -2.19 -4.81
C VAL A 53 -11.08 -0.90 -4.47
N VAL A 54 -10.85 -0.43 -3.24
CA VAL A 54 -11.24 0.92 -2.83
C VAL A 54 -10.62 1.74 -3.92
N ALA A 55 -11.45 2.22 -4.85
CA ALA A 55 -10.99 2.96 -6.01
C ALA A 55 -10.14 4.08 -5.42
N ALA A 56 -8.83 3.97 -5.60
CA ALA A 56 -7.91 4.91 -4.97
C ALA A 56 -8.34 6.28 -5.44
N GLU A 57 -8.70 7.15 -4.49
CA GLU A 57 -9.10 8.51 -4.82
C GLU A 57 -8.08 9.15 -5.77
N PRO A 58 -8.52 9.94 -6.76
CA PRO A 58 -7.63 10.52 -7.76
C PRO A 58 -6.57 11.41 -7.10
N VAL A 59 -5.37 11.38 -7.67
CA VAL A 59 -4.30 12.31 -7.29
C VAL A 59 -4.64 13.70 -7.85
N MET A 60 -4.51 14.71 -7.00
CA MET A 60 -4.76 16.12 -7.33
C MET A 60 -3.57 16.97 -6.91
N TYR A 61 -3.43 18.14 -7.51
CA TYR A 61 -2.32 19.04 -7.27
C TYR A 61 -2.81 20.42 -6.84
N VAL A 62 -2.35 20.86 -5.68
CA VAL A 62 -2.63 22.19 -5.14
C VAL A 62 -1.43 23.08 -5.36
N ASN A 63 -1.61 24.12 -6.19
CA ASN A 63 -0.58 25.12 -6.44
C ASN A 63 -0.44 26.06 -5.25
N ILE A 64 0.80 26.37 -4.86
CA ILE A 64 1.11 27.50 -3.99
C ILE A 64 1.26 28.74 -4.91
N PRO A 65 0.43 29.78 -4.76
CA PRO A 65 0.35 30.88 -5.74
C PRO A 65 1.66 31.66 -5.86
N GLN A 66 2.35 31.88 -4.76
CA GLN A 66 3.54 32.70 -4.68
C GLN A 66 4.82 31.87 -4.66
N PRO A 67 5.87 32.23 -5.39
CA PRO A 67 7.17 31.64 -5.20
C PRO A 67 7.76 32.05 -3.84
N PHE A 68 8.50 31.14 -3.22
CA PHE A 68 9.28 31.45 -2.02
C PHE A 68 10.60 32.09 -2.41
N LEU A 69 10.81 33.33 -2.00
CA LEU A 69 12.06 34.05 -2.16
C LEU A 69 12.73 34.22 -0.80
N PHE A 70 13.96 33.77 -0.67
CA PHE A 70 14.72 33.90 0.57
C PHE A 70 16.22 33.98 0.29
N ASN A 71 16.93 34.62 1.21
CA ASN A 71 18.39 34.69 1.14
C ASN A 71 19.00 33.57 1.97
N VAL A 72 20.04 32.96 1.43
CA VAL A 72 20.83 31.95 2.11
C VAL A 72 22.27 32.44 2.17
N THR A 73 22.81 32.52 3.39
CA THR A 73 24.19 32.92 3.61
C THR A 73 25.11 31.77 3.19
N GLY A 74 26.01 32.07 2.29
CA GLY A 74 27.06 31.16 1.85
C GLY A 74 28.44 31.59 2.37
N ASP A 75 29.47 30.79 2.11
CA ASP A 75 30.83 31.01 2.60
C ASP A 75 31.44 32.35 2.17
N LYS A 76 31.01 32.94 1.07
CA LYS A 76 31.59 34.16 0.49
C LYS A 76 30.57 35.27 0.22
N LYS A 77 29.30 34.96 0.02
CA LYS A 77 28.24 35.93 -0.26
C LYS A 77 26.86 35.29 -0.09
N ASP A 78 25.88 36.14 0.19
CA ASP A 78 24.51 35.77 0.21
C ASP A 78 24.01 35.38 -1.19
N ARG A 79 23.09 34.44 -1.24
CA ARG A 79 22.45 33.97 -2.47
C ARG A 79 20.95 34.15 -2.36
N LEU A 80 20.37 34.72 -3.41
CA LEU A 80 18.92 34.75 -3.53
C LEU A 80 18.46 33.42 -4.12
N VAL A 81 17.51 32.78 -3.44
CA VAL A 81 16.91 31.50 -3.84
C VAL A 81 15.44 31.71 -4.10
N GLN A 82 14.96 31.15 -5.21
CA GLN A 82 13.53 31.10 -5.54
C GLN A 82 13.12 29.66 -5.68
N ILE A 83 12.05 29.27 -5.00
CA ILE A 83 11.42 27.95 -5.11
C ILE A 83 9.94 28.12 -5.35
N LYS A 84 9.39 27.41 -6.37
CA LYS A 84 7.95 27.20 -6.53
C LYS A 84 7.61 25.79 -6.10
N ALA A 85 6.53 25.66 -5.35
CA ALA A 85 6.07 24.40 -4.82
C ALA A 85 4.62 24.10 -5.16
N GLN A 86 4.31 22.82 -5.24
CA GLN A 86 2.96 22.27 -5.35
C GLN A 86 2.79 21.17 -4.29
N LEU A 87 1.57 20.98 -3.83
CA LEU A 87 1.21 19.87 -2.96
C LEU A 87 0.51 18.79 -3.78
N MET A 88 0.95 17.56 -3.65
CA MET A 88 0.25 16.39 -4.16
C MET A 88 -0.66 15.87 -3.05
N VAL A 89 -1.94 15.78 -3.34
CA VAL A 89 -2.99 15.31 -2.42
C VAL A 89 -3.80 14.20 -3.08
N ARG A 90 -4.59 13.49 -2.30
CA ARG A 90 -5.49 12.46 -2.81
C ARG A 90 -6.91 12.75 -2.40
N GLY A 91 -7.80 12.84 -3.41
CA GLY A 91 -9.21 13.15 -3.26
C GLY A 91 -9.51 14.65 -3.08
N SER A 92 -10.73 15.05 -3.46
CA SER A 92 -11.18 16.43 -3.41
C SER A 92 -11.23 17.00 -1.99
N LYS A 93 -11.60 16.18 -1.01
CA LYS A 93 -11.62 16.59 0.40
C LYS A 93 -10.25 17.07 0.88
N ASN A 94 -9.19 16.34 0.53
CA ASN A 94 -7.82 16.73 0.90
C ASN A 94 -7.34 17.94 0.10
N GLU A 95 -7.79 18.10 -1.15
CA GLU A 95 -7.53 19.30 -1.93
C GLU A 95 -8.12 20.54 -1.25
N ASP A 96 -9.40 20.48 -0.84
CA ASP A 96 -10.08 21.57 -0.16
C ASP A 96 -9.41 21.92 1.18
N LEU A 97 -9.03 20.90 1.96
CA LEU A 97 -8.30 21.09 3.22
C LEU A 97 -6.93 21.75 3.00
N ALA A 98 -6.17 21.32 2.00
CA ALA A 98 -4.88 21.91 1.67
C ALA A 98 -5.02 23.37 1.22
N ARG A 99 -6.05 23.70 0.43
CA ARG A 99 -6.37 25.07 0.01
C ARG A 99 -6.81 25.94 1.20
N TYR A 100 -7.68 25.43 2.05
CA TYR A 100 -8.16 26.15 3.22
C TYR A 100 -7.03 26.50 4.19
N HIS A 101 -6.09 25.58 4.38
CA HIS A 101 -4.93 25.76 5.25
C HIS A 101 -3.68 26.31 4.53
N SER A 102 -3.84 26.94 3.33
CA SER A 102 -2.70 27.49 2.59
C SER A 102 -1.80 28.42 3.39
N PRO A 103 -2.29 29.29 4.30
CA PRO A 103 -1.40 30.12 5.11
C PRO A 103 -0.49 29.31 6.05
N LEU A 104 -1.00 28.19 6.60
CA LEU A 104 -0.21 27.28 7.43
C LEU A 104 0.85 26.59 6.58
N VAL A 105 0.48 26.12 5.39
CA VAL A 105 1.39 25.48 4.43
C VAL A 105 2.51 26.44 4.03
N GLU A 106 2.16 27.66 3.64
CA GLU A 106 3.13 28.68 3.21
C GLU A 106 4.12 29.03 4.32
N SER A 107 3.64 29.25 5.55
CA SER A 107 4.49 29.58 6.69
C SER A 107 5.44 28.42 7.04
N THR A 108 4.94 27.18 7.00
CA THR A 108 5.76 25.99 7.26
C THR A 108 6.83 25.81 6.17
N LEU A 109 6.46 25.94 4.89
CA LEU A 109 7.42 25.85 3.78
C LEU A 109 8.48 26.93 3.87
N LEU A 110 8.10 28.17 4.19
CA LEU A 110 9.04 29.28 4.34
C LEU A 110 10.04 28.99 5.45
N ALA A 111 9.59 28.49 6.60
CA ALA A 111 10.47 28.13 7.71
C ALA A 111 11.43 26.97 7.32
N THR A 112 10.91 25.96 6.65
CA THR A 112 11.72 24.83 6.17
C THR A 112 12.79 25.29 5.17
N PHE A 113 12.41 26.10 4.19
CA PHE A 113 13.34 26.59 3.16
C PHE A 113 14.40 27.54 3.72
N ALA A 114 14.03 28.41 4.66
CA ALA A 114 14.97 29.30 5.33
C ALA A 114 16.02 28.56 6.19
N SER A 115 15.74 27.31 6.56
CA SER A 115 16.70 26.48 7.30
C SER A 115 17.74 25.80 6.41
N ALA A 116 17.61 25.89 5.09
CA ALA A 116 18.49 25.21 4.14
C ALA A 116 19.84 25.95 4.00
N THR A 117 20.90 25.19 3.75
CA THR A 117 22.24 25.73 3.45
C THR A 117 22.47 25.85 1.94
N VAL A 118 23.43 26.72 1.54
CA VAL A 118 23.81 26.86 0.13
C VAL A 118 24.27 25.54 -0.47
N ASP A 119 25.04 24.74 0.28
CA ASP A 119 25.54 23.45 -0.20
C ASP A 119 24.43 22.43 -0.44
N GLN A 120 23.44 22.39 0.45
CA GLN A 120 22.24 21.57 0.23
C GLN A 120 21.50 22.00 -1.05
N LEU A 121 21.30 23.30 -1.23
CA LEU A 121 20.55 23.82 -2.37
C LEU A 121 21.26 23.62 -3.71
N ARG A 122 22.59 23.58 -3.73
CA ARG A 122 23.39 23.31 -4.93
C ARG A 122 23.44 21.83 -5.29
N SER A 123 23.40 20.95 -4.30
CA SER A 123 23.46 19.52 -4.49
C SER A 123 22.10 18.97 -4.98
N PRO A 124 22.07 18.11 -6.01
CA PRO A 124 20.84 17.39 -6.38
C PRO A 124 20.25 16.59 -5.22
N THR A 125 21.10 15.91 -4.45
CA THR A 125 20.71 15.13 -3.26
C THR A 125 20.13 16.04 -2.19
N GLY A 126 20.79 17.17 -1.87
CA GLY A 126 20.30 18.11 -0.88
C GLY A 126 18.95 18.73 -1.24
N ARG A 127 18.68 18.98 -2.53
CA ARG A 127 17.35 19.42 -2.97
C ARG A 127 16.28 18.34 -2.75
N VAL A 128 16.61 17.07 -2.93
CA VAL A 128 15.70 15.96 -2.63
C VAL A 128 15.44 15.86 -1.14
N GLU A 129 16.48 16.00 -0.32
CA GLU A 129 16.36 16.00 1.15
C GLU A 129 15.50 17.17 1.64
N LEU A 130 15.73 18.39 1.11
CA LEU A 130 14.92 19.55 1.45
C LEU A 130 13.44 19.35 1.09
N ARG A 131 13.16 18.79 -0.08
CA ARG A 131 11.80 18.47 -0.49
C ARG A 131 11.14 17.43 0.42
N ASN A 132 11.88 16.40 0.80
CA ASN A 132 11.38 15.38 1.72
C ASN A 132 11.11 15.98 3.11
N LYS A 133 12.05 16.81 3.61
CA LYS A 133 11.84 17.53 4.87
C LYS A 133 10.60 18.43 4.79
N ALA A 134 10.44 19.20 3.73
CA ALA A 134 9.26 20.03 3.51
C ALA A 134 7.97 19.20 3.51
N THR A 135 8.00 18.00 2.92
CA THR A 135 6.86 17.08 2.92
C THR A 135 6.49 16.65 4.34
N GLU A 136 7.48 16.25 5.13
CA GLU A 136 7.22 15.81 6.51
C GLU A 136 6.77 16.96 7.43
N ASP A 137 7.39 18.13 7.30
CA ASP A 137 7.02 19.32 8.07
C ASP A 137 5.55 19.73 7.78
N ILE A 138 5.13 19.72 6.50
CA ILE A 138 3.74 20.03 6.10
C ILE A 138 2.77 18.94 6.58
N LYS A 139 3.13 17.66 6.43
CA LYS A 139 2.30 16.57 6.96
C LYS A 139 2.05 16.72 8.45
N ALA A 140 3.09 16.99 9.20
CA ALA A 140 2.99 17.20 10.65
C ALA A 140 2.11 18.39 11.01
N SER A 141 2.34 19.56 10.37
CA SER A 141 1.59 20.79 10.62
C SER A 141 0.10 20.63 10.28
N LEU A 142 -0.21 20.06 9.12
CA LEU A 142 -1.59 19.81 8.70
C LEU A 142 -2.26 18.74 9.56
N ALA A 143 -1.59 17.66 9.90
CA ALA A 143 -2.13 16.62 10.78
C ALA A 143 -2.47 17.20 12.18
N GLN A 144 -1.65 18.10 12.69
CA GLN A 144 -1.91 18.77 13.95
C GLN A 144 -3.15 19.70 13.87
N ALA A 145 -3.32 20.40 12.75
CA ALA A 145 -4.43 21.34 12.56
C ALA A 145 -5.76 20.64 12.22
N VAL A 146 -5.71 19.54 11.48
CA VAL A 146 -6.90 18.88 10.87
C VAL A 146 -7.22 17.54 11.54
N GLY A 147 -6.26 16.94 12.26
CA GLY A 147 -6.39 15.62 12.90
C GLY A 147 -6.23 14.43 11.94
N GLN A 148 -5.86 14.67 10.69
CA GLN A 148 -5.66 13.61 9.67
C GLN A 148 -4.56 13.98 8.66
N PRO A 149 -3.94 13.00 7.98
CA PRO A 149 -3.04 13.28 6.86
C PRO A 149 -3.80 13.94 5.70
N VAL A 150 -3.25 15.03 5.15
CA VAL A 150 -3.88 15.80 4.06
C VAL A 150 -3.08 15.70 2.77
N ILE A 151 -1.74 15.75 2.86
CA ILE A 151 -0.87 15.71 1.68
C ILE A 151 -0.09 14.40 1.57
N GLU A 152 0.22 14.01 0.35
CA GLU A 152 1.13 12.89 0.09
C GLU A 152 2.58 13.39 -0.03
N LYS A 153 2.79 14.49 -0.76
CA LYS A 153 4.12 14.96 -1.11
C LYS A 153 4.13 16.44 -1.46
N VAL A 154 5.24 17.10 -1.19
CA VAL A 154 5.61 18.40 -1.74
C VAL A 154 6.41 18.20 -3.02
N LEU A 155 6.10 18.95 -4.06
CA LEU A 155 6.81 18.97 -5.34
C LEU A 155 7.45 20.34 -5.56
N PHE A 156 8.69 20.36 -6.03
CA PHE A 156 9.32 21.60 -6.50
C PHE A 156 9.12 21.71 -8.01
N THR A 157 8.44 22.75 -8.45
CA THR A 157 8.11 22.97 -9.87
C THR A 157 9.07 23.97 -10.53
N ASP A 158 9.74 24.79 -9.74
CA ASP A 158 10.75 25.71 -10.18
C ASP A 158 11.82 25.89 -9.07
N PHE A 159 13.07 26.03 -9.45
CA PHE A 159 14.18 26.16 -8.51
C PHE A 159 15.31 26.98 -9.12
N VAL A 160 15.55 28.17 -8.59
CA VAL A 160 16.56 29.11 -9.06
C VAL A 160 17.45 29.56 -7.90
N ILE A 161 18.76 29.60 -8.12
CA ILE A 161 19.78 30.19 -7.20
C ILE A 161 20.54 31.26 -8.00
N GLN A 162 20.60 32.47 -7.45
CA GLN A 162 21.34 33.61 -8.03
C GLN A 162 22.42 34.10 -7.10
#